data_0e975b1911e251ba43f6a72b08242072
#
_entry.id   0e975b1911e251ba43f6a72b08242072
#
_cell.length_a   1.000
_cell.length_b   1.000
_cell.length_c   1.000
_cell.angle_alpha   90.00
_cell.angle_beta   90.00
_cell.angle_gamma   90.00
#
_symmetry.space_group_name_H-M   'P 1'
#
loop_
_entity.id
_entity.type
_entity.pdbx_description
1 polymer ?
#
loop_
_entity_poly.entity_id
_entity_poly.type
_entity_poly.pdbx_seq_one_letter_code
_entity_poly.pdbx_strand_id
1 'polypeptide(L)'
;MIVLTRFLIFLANLCILTYVYQLEMNKCELSDNWRRDFIFYYSLIYIFSVVSFCIMPEFFYQNLQVTICLKVILGVLLLFNIYCLYTYSEMLDKLVDKCNSAKTNANRFMKFFSIFYVVVLVLVFAYLIVYYTNMEFKDLKGTGKRRILTNNNLEKILVIEKI
;
A
#
# COMPACT_ATOMS: atom_id res chain seq x y z
N MET A 1 2.99 9.25 -13.68
CA MET A 1 2.72 9.45 -12.24
C MET A 1 2.99 8.18 -11.41
N ILE A 2 2.42 7.02 -11.74
CA ILE A 2 2.57 5.76 -10.97
C ILE A 2 4.04 5.31 -10.81
N VAL A 3 4.86 5.43 -11.85
CA VAL A 3 6.28 5.02 -11.82
C VAL A 3 7.09 5.90 -10.87
N LEU A 4 6.86 7.21 -10.92
CA LEU A 4 7.54 8.18 -10.03
C LEU A 4 7.20 7.91 -8.55
N THR A 5 5.94 7.64 -8.24
CA THR A 5 5.51 7.33 -6.87
C THR A 5 6.18 6.05 -6.35
N ARG A 6 6.26 4.99 -7.16
CA ARG A 6 6.95 3.75 -6.79
C ARG A 6 8.44 3.97 -6.56
N PHE A 7 9.08 4.78 -7.40
CA PHE A 7 10.48 5.13 -7.25
C PHE A 7 10.75 5.92 -5.97
N LEU A 8 9.89 6.89 -5.63
CA LEU A 8 9.99 7.65 -4.38
C LEU A 8 9.82 6.76 -3.15
N ILE A 9 8.88 5.84 -3.18
CA ILE A 9 8.67 4.87 -2.09
C ILE A 9 9.89 3.94 -1.94
N PHE A 10 10.48 3.50 -3.05
CA PHE A 10 11.70 2.70 -3.04
C PHE A 10 12.86 3.46 -2.39
N LEU A 11 13.11 4.70 -2.80
CA LEU A 11 14.16 5.56 -2.20
C LEU A 11 13.93 5.79 -0.71
N ALA A 12 12.69 6.04 -0.31
CA ALA A 12 12.35 6.23 1.10
C ALA A 12 12.64 4.99 1.95
N ASN A 13 12.29 3.79 1.46
CA ASN A 13 12.63 2.54 2.16
C ASN A 13 14.15 2.31 2.22
N LEU A 14 14.88 2.71 1.21
CA LEU A 14 16.33 2.61 1.20
C LEU A 14 16.97 3.59 2.23
N CYS A 15 16.44 4.80 2.36
CA CYS A 15 16.87 5.75 3.40
C CYS A 15 16.55 5.24 4.82
N ILE A 16 15.37 4.63 5.01
CA ILE A 16 14.99 4.04 6.30
C ILE A 16 15.91 2.89 6.65
N LEU A 17 16.17 1.99 5.71
CA LEU A 17 17.06 0.85 5.89
C LEU A 17 18.48 1.29 6.31
N THR A 18 19.05 2.28 5.60
CA THR A 18 20.37 2.83 5.93
C THR A 18 20.40 3.46 7.32
N TYR A 19 19.34 4.17 7.70
CA TYR A 19 19.27 4.79 9.02
C TYR A 19 19.17 3.75 10.14
N VAL A 20 18.32 2.76 9.99
CA VAL A 20 18.16 1.67 10.97
C VAL A 20 19.46 0.88 11.13
N TYR A 21 20.16 0.62 10.03
CA TYR A 21 21.49 0.00 10.04
C TYR A 21 22.55 0.87 10.76
N GLN A 22 22.54 2.19 10.54
CA GLN A 22 23.44 3.11 11.24
C GLN A 22 23.19 3.15 12.74
N LEU A 23 21.94 3.04 13.20
CA LEU A 23 21.61 2.94 14.63
C LEU A 23 22.21 1.69 15.26
N GLU A 24 22.20 0.58 14.56
CA GLU A 24 22.83 -0.68 15.01
C GLU A 24 24.35 -0.52 15.11
N MET A 25 24.99 0.00 14.08
CA MET A 25 26.45 0.20 14.04
C MET A 25 26.96 1.16 15.12
N ASN A 26 26.17 2.18 15.49
CA ASN A 26 26.52 3.15 16.51
C ASN A 26 26.32 2.65 17.94
N LYS A 27 26.03 1.35 18.12
CA LYS A 27 25.84 0.67 19.42
C LYS A 27 24.91 1.42 20.36
N CYS A 28 23.84 1.99 19.82
CA CYS A 28 22.79 2.55 20.63
C CYS A 28 21.95 1.39 21.23
N GLU A 29 22.48 0.71 22.28
CA GLU A 29 21.84 -0.46 22.90
C GLU A 29 20.38 -0.20 23.30
N LEU A 30 20.06 1.05 23.68
CA LEU A 30 18.71 1.46 24.02
C LEU A 30 17.77 1.53 22.79
N SER A 31 18.29 1.54 21.56
CA SER A 31 17.50 1.46 20.32
C SER A 31 17.19 0.01 19.91
N ASP A 32 17.79 -0.97 20.60
CA ASP A 32 17.57 -2.38 20.32
C ASP A 32 16.15 -2.80 20.70
N ASN A 33 15.32 -3.04 19.68
CA ASN A 33 13.92 -3.37 19.86
C ASN A 33 13.45 -4.20 18.66
N TRP A 34 12.58 -5.17 18.90
CA TRP A 34 11.97 -5.99 17.87
C TRP A 34 11.32 -5.18 16.73
N ARG A 35 10.86 -3.93 17.00
CA ARG A 35 10.31 -3.02 15.97
C ARG A 35 11.37 -2.58 14.98
N ARG A 36 12.59 -2.30 15.45
CA ARG A 36 13.74 -2.00 14.60
C ARG A 36 14.02 -3.16 13.64
N ASP A 37 14.09 -4.35 14.17
CA ASP A 37 14.38 -5.55 13.39
C ASP A 37 13.28 -5.81 12.36
N PHE A 38 12.03 -5.62 12.74
CA PHE A 38 10.91 -5.73 11.80
C PHE A 38 11.01 -4.71 10.67
N ILE A 39 11.28 -3.43 10.96
CA ILE A 39 11.44 -2.36 9.97
C ILE A 39 12.60 -2.72 9.02
N PHE A 40 13.71 -3.21 9.55
CA PHE A 40 14.87 -3.62 8.77
C PHE A 40 14.53 -4.75 7.80
N TYR A 41 13.98 -5.85 8.28
CA TYR A 41 13.60 -6.99 7.44
C TYR A 41 12.50 -6.65 6.44
N TYR A 42 11.50 -5.87 6.85
CA TYR A 42 10.46 -5.41 5.92
C TYR A 42 11.06 -4.60 4.77
N SER A 43 11.94 -3.64 5.08
CA SER A 43 12.59 -2.81 4.06
C SER A 43 13.43 -3.65 3.10
N LEU A 44 14.15 -4.65 3.59
CA LEU A 44 14.89 -5.60 2.75
C LEU A 44 13.98 -6.40 1.82
N ILE A 45 12.90 -6.99 2.36
CA ILE A 45 11.92 -7.77 1.58
C ILE A 45 11.26 -6.89 0.51
N TYR A 46 10.91 -5.64 0.86
CA TYR A 46 10.32 -4.70 -0.07
C TYR A 46 11.28 -4.36 -1.21
N ILE A 47 12.53 -3.99 -0.90
CA ILE A 47 13.56 -3.67 -1.89
C ILE A 47 13.82 -4.87 -2.80
N PHE A 48 13.99 -6.06 -2.22
CA PHE A 48 14.19 -7.29 -2.98
C PHE A 48 13.01 -7.58 -3.91
N SER A 49 11.77 -7.40 -3.43
CA SER A 49 10.57 -7.59 -4.24
C SER A 49 10.53 -6.62 -5.44
N VAL A 50 10.84 -5.34 -5.21
CA VAL A 50 10.86 -4.33 -6.30
C VAL A 50 11.93 -4.68 -7.34
N VAL A 51 13.12 -5.05 -6.89
CA VAL A 51 14.23 -5.45 -7.78
C VAL A 51 13.86 -6.72 -8.57
N SER A 52 13.25 -7.71 -7.92
CA SER A 52 12.79 -8.95 -8.58
C SER A 52 11.74 -8.66 -9.65
N PHE A 53 10.79 -7.76 -9.41
CA PHE A 53 9.82 -7.32 -10.40
C PHE A 53 10.46 -6.60 -11.59
N CYS A 54 11.58 -5.90 -11.38
CA CYS A 54 12.30 -5.23 -12.46
C CYS A 54 13.13 -6.21 -13.30
N ILE A 55 13.73 -7.25 -12.67
CA ILE A 55 14.61 -8.22 -13.35
C ILE A 55 13.81 -9.29 -14.08
N MET A 56 12.70 -9.76 -13.48
CA MET A 56 11.89 -10.88 -14.00
C MET A 56 10.42 -10.48 -14.21
N PRO A 57 10.10 -9.45 -15.00
CA PRO A 57 8.72 -9.00 -15.18
C PRO A 57 7.85 -10.10 -15.78
N GLU A 58 8.36 -10.88 -16.74
CA GLU A 58 7.61 -11.94 -17.42
C GLU A 58 7.15 -13.04 -16.46
N PHE A 59 7.99 -13.44 -15.50
CA PHE A 59 7.63 -14.43 -14.49
C PHE A 59 6.40 -14.00 -13.69
N PHE A 60 6.33 -12.73 -13.29
CA PHE A 60 5.23 -12.19 -12.51
C PHE A 60 3.95 -11.98 -13.34
N TYR A 61 4.09 -11.69 -14.63
CA TYR A 61 2.95 -11.61 -15.55
C TYR A 61 2.34 -12.98 -15.83
N GLN A 62 3.15 -14.01 -16.00
CA GLN A 62 2.69 -15.38 -16.27
C GLN A 62 2.08 -16.03 -15.02
N ASN A 63 2.60 -15.75 -13.83
CA ASN A 63 2.14 -16.30 -12.56
C ASN A 63 1.26 -15.31 -11.78
N LEU A 64 0.08 -15.02 -12.31
CA LEU A 64 -0.82 -14.02 -11.73
C LEU A 64 -1.20 -14.33 -10.26
N GLN A 65 -1.44 -15.60 -9.93
CA GLN A 65 -1.79 -16.02 -8.57
C GLN A 65 -0.66 -15.71 -7.57
N VAL A 66 0.59 -16.05 -7.92
CA VAL A 66 1.78 -15.75 -7.10
C VAL A 66 1.91 -14.25 -6.89
N THR A 67 1.70 -13.48 -7.96
CA THR A 67 1.79 -12.02 -7.92
C THR A 67 0.71 -11.40 -7.01
N ILE A 68 -0.51 -11.91 -7.05
CA ILE A 68 -1.60 -11.44 -6.18
C ILE A 68 -1.29 -11.80 -4.72
N CYS A 69 -0.92 -13.05 -4.43
CA CYS A 69 -0.56 -13.48 -3.08
C CYS A 69 0.58 -12.63 -2.50
N LEU A 70 1.63 -12.40 -3.29
CA LEU A 70 2.76 -11.56 -2.86
C LEU A 70 2.34 -10.12 -2.54
N LYS A 71 1.50 -9.52 -3.38
CA LYS A 71 0.98 -8.16 -3.15
C LYS A 71 0.10 -8.08 -1.90
N VAL A 72 -0.73 -9.09 -1.65
CA VAL A 72 -1.57 -9.16 -0.43
C VAL A 72 -0.70 -9.27 0.82
N ILE A 73 0.28 -10.18 0.82
CA ILE A 73 1.21 -10.35 1.93
C ILE A 73 1.99 -9.06 2.20
N LEU A 74 2.57 -8.45 1.17
CA LEU A 74 3.29 -7.18 1.30
C LEU A 74 2.38 -6.05 1.78
N GLY A 75 1.11 -6.04 1.38
CA GLY A 75 0.13 -5.07 1.84
C GLY A 75 -0.19 -5.20 3.32
N VAL A 76 -0.37 -6.41 3.82
CA VAL A 76 -0.57 -6.66 5.27
C VAL A 76 0.67 -6.29 6.07
N LEU A 77 1.85 -6.70 5.60
CA LEU A 77 3.13 -6.34 6.24
C LEU A 77 3.37 -4.82 6.22
N LEU A 78 2.91 -4.11 5.19
CA LEU A 78 2.99 -2.66 5.12
C LEU A 78 2.20 -1.99 6.24
N LEU A 79 0.98 -2.42 6.51
CA LEU A 79 0.17 -1.86 7.61
C LEU A 79 0.89 -2.00 8.95
N PHE A 80 1.45 -3.18 9.19
CA PHE A 80 2.21 -3.44 10.40
C PHE A 80 3.52 -2.62 10.45
N ASN A 81 4.19 -2.46 9.31
CA ASN A 81 5.41 -1.64 9.21
C ASN A 81 5.13 -0.16 9.51
N ILE A 82 4.00 0.40 9.06
CA ILE A 82 3.59 1.77 9.37
C ILE A 82 3.45 1.97 10.88
N TYR A 83 2.80 1.02 11.55
CA TYR A 83 2.70 1.03 13.02
C TYR A 83 4.07 0.97 13.70
N CYS A 84 4.96 0.08 13.24
CA CYS A 84 6.31 -0.05 13.77
C CYS A 84 7.14 1.23 13.54
N LEU A 85 7.09 1.82 12.34
CA LEU A 85 7.80 3.06 12.02
C LEU A 85 7.38 4.21 12.93
N TYR A 86 6.08 4.39 13.14
CA TYR A 86 5.57 5.45 13.99
C TYR A 86 5.98 5.26 15.46
N THR A 87 5.70 4.08 16.03
CA THR A 87 5.97 3.79 17.44
C THR A 87 7.47 3.72 17.75
N TYR A 88 8.29 3.24 16.80
CA TYR A 88 9.73 3.23 16.94
C TYR A 88 10.31 4.65 16.92
N SER A 89 9.85 5.49 16.01
CA SER A 89 10.27 6.89 15.93
C SER A 89 9.92 7.68 17.19
N GLU A 90 8.75 7.44 17.80
CA GLU A 90 8.38 8.03 19.10
C GLU A 90 9.27 7.54 20.25
N MET A 91 9.65 6.28 20.22
CA MET A 91 10.59 5.73 21.18
C MET A 91 11.96 6.39 21.06
N LEU A 92 12.46 6.58 19.83
CA LEU A 92 13.73 7.26 19.57
C LEU A 92 13.70 8.72 20.01
N ASP A 93 12.58 9.43 19.86
CA ASP A 93 12.42 10.81 20.34
C ASP A 93 12.60 10.91 21.87
N LYS A 94 12.19 9.89 22.61
CA LYS A 94 12.39 9.82 24.09
C LYS A 94 13.81 9.44 24.51
N LEU A 95 14.57 8.85 23.60
CA LEU A 95 15.96 8.40 23.84
C LEU A 95 17.01 9.43 23.40
N VAL A 96 16.57 10.59 22.89
CA VAL A 96 17.44 11.64 22.35
C VAL A 96 18.53 12.06 23.34
N ASP A 97 18.20 12.15 24.63
CA ASP A 97 19.16 12.60 25.65
C ASP A 97 20.24 11.55 25.97
N LYS A 98 19.97 10.30 25.65
CA LYS A 98 20.86 9.16 25.90
C LYS A 98 21.63 8.68 24.68
N CYS A 99 21.17 9.04 23.47
CA CYS A 99 21.70 8.57 22.22
C CYS A 99 21.69 9.68 21.16
N ASN A 100 22.83 10.32 20.93
CA ASN A 100 22.93 11.41 19.94
C ASN A 100 22.54 10.98 18.53
N SER A 101 22.72 9.72 18.17
CA SER A 101 22.33 9.16 16.88
C SER A 101 20.81 9.09 16.68
N ALA A 102 20.02 9.15 17.75
CA ALA A 102 18.55 9.16 17.69
C ALA A 102 18.00 10.54 17.25
N LYS A 103 18.75 11.62 17.55
CA LYS A 103 18.35 13.00 17.22
C LYS A 103 18.76 13.38 15.79
N THR A 104 18.34 12.64 14.79
CA THR A 104 18.66 12.94 13.40
C THR A 104 17.42 13.35 12.62
N ASN A 105 17.65 14.09 11.52
CA ASN A 105 16.60 14.38 10.55
C ASN A 105 15.98 13.09 9.98
N ALA A 106 16.70 11.98 10.02
CA ALA A 106 16.23 10.68 9.60
C ALA A 106 15.10 10.14 10.50
N ASN A 107 15.15 10.36 11.83
CA ASN A 107 14.04 9.99 12.72
C ASN A 107 12.77 10.79 12.40
N ARG A 108 12.92 12.11 12.17
CA ARG A 108 11.80 12.96 11.72
C ARG A 108 11.24 12.51 10.37
N PHE A 109 12.12 12.11 9.46
CA PHE A 109 11.73 11.56 8.16
C PHE A 109 10.92 10.28 8.31
N MET A 110 11.35 9.33 9.17
CA MET A 110 10.59 8.09 9.44
C MET A 110 9.18 8.39 9.97
N LYS A 111 9.06 9.33 10.91
CA LYS A 111 7.77 9.74 11.48
C LYS A 111 6.87 10.37 10.42
N PHE A 112 7.40 11.31 9.65
CA PHE A 112 6.68 11.94 8.54
C PHE A 112 6.26 10.89 7.49
N PHE A 113 7.15 9.97 7.14
CA PHE A 113 6.89 8.95 6.14
C PHE A 113 5.78 7.98 6.58
N SER A 114 5.73 7.61 7.87
CA SER A 114 4.63 6.79 8.39
C SER A 114 3.28 7.49 8.28
N ILE A 115 3.21 8.78 8.64
CA ILE A 115 1.99 9.59 8.51
C ILE A 115 1.58 9.72 7.05
N PHE A 116 2.54 9.99 6.16
CA PHE A 116 2.29 10.06 4.72
C PHE A 116 1.67 8.77 4.17
N TYR A 117 2.17 7.61 4.59
CA TYR A 117 1.58 6.33 4.19
C TYR A 117 0.12 6.18 4.66
N VAL A 118 -0.20 6.58 5.87
CA VAL A 118 -1.60 6.54 6.37
C VAL A 118 -2.49 7.40 5.50
N VAL A 119 -2.07 8.63 5.18
CA VAL A 119 -2.84 9.54 4.32
C VAL A 119 -3.06 8.91 2.93
N VAL A 120 -2.02 8.35 2.32
CA VAL A 120 -2.14 7.68 1.01
C VAL A 120 -3.10 6.50 1.07
N LEU A 121 -3.04 5.67 2.12
CA LEU A 121 -3.96 4.54 2.30
C LEU A 121 -5.41 5.01 2.42
N VAL A 122 -5.67 6.05 3.21
CA VAL A 122 -7.03 6.63 3.34
C VAL A 122 -7.54 7.12 1.99
N LEU A 123 -6.71 7.83 1.22
CA LEU A 123 -7.09 8.31 -0.11
C LEU A 123 -7.37 7.17 -1.09
N VAL A 124 -6.55 6.12 -1.08
CA VAL A 124 -6.78 4.93 -1.92
C VAL A 124 -8.08 4.22 -1.52
N PHE A 125 -8.36 4.10 -0.23
CA PHE A 125 -9.58 3.48 0.28
C PHE A 125 -10.82 4.30 -0.13
N ALA A 126 -10.76 5.63 0.03
CA ALA A 126 -11.83 6.53 -0.40
C ALA A 126 -12.08 6.43 -1.91
N TYR A 127 -11.00 6.39 -2.71
CA TYR A 127 -11.11 6.21 -4.16
C TYR A 127 -11.78 4.87 -4.52
N LEU A 128 -11.39 3.77 -3.86
CA LEU A 128 -11.99 2.47 -4.10
C LEU A 128 -13.49 2.45 -3.75
N ILE A 129 -13.89 3.05 -2.63
CA ILE A 129 -15.31 3.16 -2.27
C ILE A 129 -16.09 3.90 -3.36
N VAL A 130 -15.61 5.05 -3.79
CA VAL A 130 -16.27 5.85 -4.86
C VAL A 130 -16.30 5.06 -6.18
N TYR A 131 -15.25 4.33 -6.51
CA TYR A 131 -15.17 3.52 -7.72
C TYR A 131 -16.21 2.39 -7.70
N TYR A 132 -16.30 1.64 -6.60
CA TYR A 132 -17.26 0.53 -6.46
C TYR A 132 -18.70 1.01 -6.42
N THR A 133 -19.00 2.08 -5.69
CA THR A 133 -20.36 2.67 -5.67
C THR A 133 -20.79 3.16 -7.05
N ASN A 134 -19.89 3.74 -7.83
CA ASN A 134 -20.20 4.15 -9.21
C ASN A 134 -20.41 2.96 -10.17
N MET A 135 -19.72 1.84 -9.96
CA MET A 135 -19.94 0.62 -10.74
C MET A 135 -21.32 0.02 -10.45
N GLU A 136 -21.71 -0.14 -9.20
CA GLU A 136 -23.05 -0.63 -8.84
C GLU A 136 -24.16 0.25 -9.42
N PHE A 137 -23.99 1.58 -9.42
CA PHE A 137 -24.95 2.51 -10.02
C PHE A 137 -25.08 2.35 -11.54
N LYS A 138 -23.99 2.03 -12.24
CA LYS A 138 -24.00 1.75 -13.69
C LYS A 138 -24.71 0.44 -14.01
N ASP A 139 -24.49 -0.59 -13.22
CA ASP A 139 -25.13 -1.89 -13.41
C ASP A 139 -26.63 -1.85 -13.12
N LEU A 140 -27.05 -1.12 -12.11
CA LEU A 140 -28.46 -0.89 -11.81
C LEU A 140 -29.17 -0.12 -12.94
N LYS A 141 -28.54 0.92 -13.50
CA LYS A 141 -29.08 1.64 -14.68
C LYS A 141 -29.12 0.75 -15.93
N GLY A 142 -28.11 -0.09 -16.14
CA GLY A 142 -28.08 -1.04 -17.25
C GLY A 142 -29.18 -2.08 -17.19
N THR A 143 -29.44 -2.62 -15.99
CA THR A 143 -30.48 -3.61 -15.74
C THR A 143 -31.87 -3.02 -15.87
N GLY A 144 -32.09 -1.80 -15.39
CA GLY A 144 -33.36 -1.07 -15.56
C GLY A 144 -33.69 -0.79 -17.03
N LYS A 145 -32.68 -0.41 -17.82
CA LYS A 145 -32.85 -0.16 -19.25
C LYS A 145 -33.18 -1.44 -20.04
N ARG A 146 -32.61 -2.59 -19.66
CA ARG A 146 -32.93 -3.90 -20.26
C ARG A 146 -34.35 -4.35 -19.93
N ARG A 147 -34.83 -4.17 -18.68
CA ARG A 147 -36.21 -4.50 -18.31
C ARG A 147 -37.25 -3.70 -19.07
N ILE A 148 -37.00 -2.39 -19.28
CA ILE A 148 -37.91 -1.54 -20.04
C ILE A 148 -37.95 -1.96 -21.51
N LEU A 149 -36.80 -2.30 -22.12
CA LEU A 149 -36.73 -2.79 -23.50
C LEU A 149 -37.44 -4.14 -23.68
N THR A 150 -37.35 -5.05 -22.69
CA THR A 150 -38.02 -6.36 -22.73
C THR A 150 -39.53 -6.21 -22.61
N ASN A 151 -40.02 -5.33 -21.73
CA ASN A 151 -41.46 -5.05 -21.61
C ASN A 151 -42.05 -4.42 -22.87
N ASN A 152 -41.35 -3.46 -23.48
CA ASN A 152 -41.81 -2.84 -24.73
C ASN A 152 -41.85 -3.81 -25.92
N ASN A 153 -40.92 -4.78 -25.93
CA ASN A 153 -40.94 -5.84 -26.98
C ASN A 153 -42.07 -6.85 -26.74
N LEU A 154 -42.38 -7.19 -25.48
CA LEU A 154 -43.51 -8.06 -25.13
C LEU A 154 -44.86 -7.42 -25.48
N GLU A 155 -45.05 -6.12 -25.22
CA GLU A 155 -46.26 -5.41 -25.63
C GLU A 155 -46.43 -5.38 -27.16
N LYS A 156 -45.35 -5.19 -27.94
CA LYS A 156 -45.40 -5.26 -29.41
C LYS A 156 -45.77 -6.63 -29.92
N ILE A 157 -45.29 -7.70 -29.32
CA ILE A 157 -45.63 -9.07 -29.72
C ILE A 157 -47.10 -9.36 -29.42
N LEU A 158 -47.64 -8.94 -28.28
CA LEU A 158 -49.05 -9.10 -27.89
C LEU A 158 -50.01 -8.37 -28.81
N VAL A 159 -49.59 -7.21 -29.37
CA VAL A 159 -50.37 -6.46 -30.35
C VAL A 159 -50.43 -7.14 -31.70
N ILE A 160 -49.35 -7.85 -32.12
CA ILE A 160 -49.30 -8.58 -33.37
C ILE A 160 -50.12 -9.88 -33.31
N GLU A 161 -50.24 -10.52 -32.16
CA GLU A 161 -51.07 -11.72 -32.00
C GLU A 161 -52.57 -11.46 -31.94
N LYS A 162 -52.98 -10.18 -31.83
CA LYS A 162 -54.40 -9.76 -31.79
C LYS A 162 -54.98 -9.27 -33.12
N ILE A 163 -54.19 -9.24 -34.18
CA ILE A 163 -54.57 -8.89 -35.56
C ILE A 163 -54.71 -10.18 -36.38
#